data_ee10fefa9c051f40a4e2b034ca0354b9
#
_entry.id   ee10fefa9c051f40a4e2b034ca0354b9
#
_cell.length_a   1.000
_cell.length_b   1.000
_cell.length_c   1.000
_cell.angle_alpha   90.00
_cell.angle_beta   90.00
_cell.angle_gamma   90.00
#
_symmetry.space_group_name_H-M   'P 1'
#
loop_
_entity.id
_entity.type
_entity.pdbx_description
1 polymer ?
#
loop_
_entity_poly.entity_id
_entity_poly.type
_entity_poly.pdbx_seq_one_letter_code
_entity_poly.pdbx_strand_id
1 'polypeptide(L)'
;SEQQLLLTVCRGEVVFDLLVGERLGVEFDYCDAESSSAASLLFAKHDVGAKDHYCNYEALRDIHRHVVLYDTRYSSVATIVPPIWLMQHRAWEPLVAVCAAYATSFAVHWAVFLITSLLVAVYFHRIQFRLIRNYSLFTEHYFWHVCAARSTAEAQIICRQLDPKCNFDYSHVGPPDNNLTEPEPTPQPG
;
A
#
# COMPACT_ATOMS: atom_id res chain seq x y z
N SER A 1 4.59 19.58 11.74
CA SER A 1 3.48 18.63 11.51
C SER A 1 2.78 19.04 10.25
N GLU A 2 2.97 18.28 9.17
CA GLU A 2 2.22 18.45 7.92
C GLU A 2 0.73 18.25 8.25
N GLN A 3 -0.09 19.22 7.88
CA GLN A 3 -1.54 19.12 8.04
C GLN A 3 -2.05 18.13 7.01
N GLN A 4 -2.15 16.86 7.40
CA GLN A 4 -2.84 15.87 6.59
C GLN A 4 -4.36 16.04 6.75
N LEU A 5 -5.11 15.91 5.68
CA LEU A 5 -6.56 15.92 5.64
C LEU A 5 -7.07 14.49 5.42
N LEU A 6 -8.08 14.07 6.19
CA LEU A 6 -8.80 12.83 5.90
C LEU A 6 -9.92 13.16 4.90
N LEU A 7 -9.86 12.55 3.73
CA LEU A 7 -10.82 12.74 2.65
C LEU A 7 -11.56 11.43 2.42
N THR A 8 -12.89 11.46 2.46
CA THR A 8 -13.74 10.32 2.13
C THR A 8 -14.07 10.36 0.63
N VAL A 9 -13.82 9.26 -0.06
CA VAL A 9 -13.97 9.12 -1.51
C VAL A 9 -14.95 7.99 -1.82
N CYS A 10 -15.77 8.19 -2.86
CA CYS A 10 -16.65 7.17 -3.40
C CYS A 10 -16.15 6.72 -4.78
N ARG A 11 -15.98 5.41 -4.98
CA ARG A 11 -15.63 4.81 -6.26
C ARG A 11 -16.63 3.71 -6.58
N GLY A 12 -17.56 3.99 -7.49
CA GLY A 12 -18.71 3.13 -7.71
C GLY A 12 -19.61 3.09 -6.47
N GLU A 13 -19.82 1.92 -5.90
CA GLU A 13 -20.59 1.72 -4.67
C GLU A 13 -19.73 1.64 -3.40
N VAL A 14 -18.42 1.74 -3.53
CA VAL A 14 -17.46 1.60 -2.43
C VAL A 14 -17.04 2.97 -1.92
N VAL A 15 -17.20 3.19 -0.62
CA VAL A 15 -16.72 4.38 0.08
C VAL A 15 -15.50 4.00 0.89
N PHE A 16 -14.45 4.80 0.79
CA PHE A 16 -13.21 4.62 1.56
C PHE A 16 -12.54 5.96 1.83
N ASP A 17 -11.66 5.97 2.80
CA ASP A 17 -10.94 7.17 3.23
C ASP A 17 -9.55 7.25 2.61
N LEU A 18 -9.02 8.47 2.50
CA LEU A 18 -7.66 8.79 2.08
C LEU A 18 -7.07 9.84 3.02
N LEU A 19 -5.83 9.64 3.45
CA LEU A 19 -5.06 10.70 4.09
C LEU A 19 -4.28 11.45 3.02
N VAL A 20 -4.59 12.72 2.86
CA VAL A 20 -4.03 13.58 1.82
C VAL A 20 -3.14 14.63 2.46
N GLY A 21 -1.96 14.87 1.84
CA GLY A 21 -1.10 15.99 2.19
C GLY A 21 -1.62 17.31 1.59
N GLU A 22 -0.79 18.33 1.56
CA GLU A 22 -1.17 19.70 1.17
C GLU A 22 -1.65 19.86 -0.29
N ARG A 23 -1.35 18.90 -1.19
CA ARG A 23 -1.71 18.97 -2.61
C ARG A 23 -2.24 17.64 -3.12
N LEU A 24 -3.48 17.65 -3.60
CA LEU A 24 -4.13 16.50 -4.22
C LEU A 24 -3.64 16.25 -5.67
N GLY A 25 -3.21 17.29 -6.38
CA GLY A 25 -2.77 17.16 -7.77
C GLY A 25 -3.88 16.73 -8.74
N VAL A 26 -5.14 16.95 -8.39
CA VAL A 26 -6.32 16.60 -9.18
C VAL A 26 -7.12 17.84 -9.52
N GLU A 27 -7.74 17.84 -10.68
CA GLU A 27 -8.78 18.81 -11.05
C GLU A 27 -10.13 18.27 -10.58
N PHE A 28 -10.95 19.13 -10.02
CA PHE A 28 -12.31 18.80 -9.59
C PHE A 28 -13.29 19.26 -10.67
N ASP A 29 -14.20 18.37 -11.03
CA ASP A 29 -15.34 18.69 -11.87
C ASP A 29 -16.64 18.51 -11.07
N TYR A 30 -17.71 19.13 -11.55
CA TYR A 30 -19.01 19.01 -10.90
C TYR A 30 -19.65 17.67 -11.20
N CYS A 31 -20.13 17.01 -10.15
CA CYS A 31 -20.91 15.79 -10.25
C CYS A 31 -22.37 16.15 -10.59
N ASP A 32 -23.01 15.32 -11.39
CA ASP A 32 -24.44 15.44 -11.65
C ASP A 32 -25.27 15.19 -10.37
N ALA A 33 -26.50 15.71 -10.34
CA ALA A 33 -27.34 15.66 -9.14
C ALA A 33 -27.71 14.21 -8.72
N GLU A 34 -27.82 13.28 -9.67
CA GLU A 34 -28.17 11.88 -9.40
C GLU A 34 -26.98 11.18 -8.70
N SER A 35 -25.78 11.27 -9.27
CA SER A 35 -24.56 10.71 -8.68
C SER A 35 -24.24 11.35 -7.32
N SER A 36 -24.48 12.65 -7.17
CA SER A 36 -24.29 13.35 -5.90
C SER A 36 -25.26 12.85 -4.81
N SER A 37 -26.53 12.61 -5.16
CA SER A 37 -27.50 12.07 -4.20
C SER A 37 -27.21 10.63 -3.82
N ALA A 38 -26.79 9.79 -4.77
CA ALA A 38 -26.37 8.41 -4.50
C ALA A 38 -25.14 8.37 -3.57
N ALA A 39 -24.13 9.17 -3.86
CA ALA A 39 -22.92 9.28 -3.02
C ALA A 39 -23.26 9.76 -1.61
N SER A 40 -24.17 10.72 -1.43
CA SER A 40 -24.57 11.24 -0.12
C SER A 40 -25.22 10.17 0.77
N LEU A 41 -25.99 9.25 0.18
CA LEU A 41 -26.58 8.12 0.89
C LEU A 41 -25.53 7.10 1.35
N LEU A 42 -24.48 6.89 0.56
CA LEU A 42 -23.37 6.02 0.91
C LEU A 42 -22.52 6.66 2.03
N PHE A 43 -22.20 7.95 1.91
CA PHE A 43 -21.47 8.70 2.95
C PHE A 43 -22.21 8.73 4.29
N ALA A 44 -23.55 8.84 4.28
CA ALA A 44 -24.33 8.81 5.52
C ALA A 44 -24.23 7.49 6.30
N LYS A 45 -23.85 6.41 5.64
CA LYS A 45 -23.65 5.08 6.26
C LYS A 45 -22.20 4.83 6.65
N HIS A 46 -21.27 5.66 6.18
CA HIS A 46 -19.84 5.48 6.41
C HIS A 46 -19.44 6.06 7.77
N ASP A 47 -18.84 5.21 8.62
CA ASP A 47 -18.37 5.62 9.95
C ASP A 47 -16.92 6.10 9.87
N VAL A 48 -16.72 7.39 10.01
CA VAL A 48 -15.41 8.02 10.00
C VAL A 48 -14.88 8.13 11.42
N GLY A 49 -13.82 7.41 11.72
CA GLY A 49 -13.15 7.46 13.01
C GLY A 49 -12.21 8.67 13.17
N ALA A 50 -11.53 8.73 14.30
CA ALA A 50 -10.52 9.77 14.53
C ALA A 50 -9.35 9.61 13.55
N LYS A 51 -8.95 10.70 12.90
CA LYS A 51 -7.88 10.76 11.88
C LYS A 51 -6.58 10.08 12.30
N ASP A 52 -6.19 10.21 13.55
CA ASP A 52 -4.91 9.70 14.09
C ASP A 52 -4.81 8.16 14.07
N HIS A 53 -5.94 7.48 13.90
CA HIS A 53 -5.99 6.01 13.80
C HIS A 53 -5.79 5.50 12.37
N TYR A 54 -5.88 6.38 11.37
CA TYR A 54 -5.74 5.99 9.98
C TYR A 54 -4.29 6.07 9.51
N CYS A 55 -3.94 5.20 8.59
CA CYS A 55 -2.74 5.30 7.78
C CYS A 55 -3.05 4.92 6.34
N ASN A 56 -2.31 5.51 5.41
CA ASN A 56 -2.43 5.14 4.02
C ASN A 56 -1.79 3.77 3.76
N TYR A 57 -2.53 2.95 3.03
CA TYR A 57 -2.05 1.72 2.44
C TYR A 57 -1.99 1.87 0.93
N GLU A 58 -0.84 1.59 0.34
CA GLU A 58 -0.72 1.44 -1.11
C GLU A 58 -1.01 -0.01 -1.49
N ALA A 59 -1.98 -0.20 -2.39
CA ALA A 59 -2.31 -1.50 -2.95
C ALA A 59 -1.69 -1.63 -4.34
N LEU A 60 -0.80 -2.61 -4.49
CA LEU A 60 -0.23 -3.01 -5.77
C LEU A 60 -0.82 -4.37 -6.15
N ARG A 61 -1.17 -4.53 -7.41
CA ARG A 61 -1.85 -5.71 -7.93
C ARG A 61 -1.10 -6.26 -9.14
N ASP A 62 -1.02 -7.58 -9.26
CA ASP A 62 -0.54 -8.26 -10.45
C ASP A 62 -1.67 -8.60 -11.44
N ILE A 63 -1.33 -9.18 -12.58
CA ILE A 63 -2.29 -9.63 -13.62
C ILE A 63 -3.20 -10.77 -13.12
N HIS A 64 -2.78 -11.51 -12.09
CA HIS A 64 -3.53 -12.61 -11.49
C HIS A 64 -4.43 -12.16 -10.33
N ARG A 65 -4.61 -10.83 -10.15
CA ARG A 65 -5.37 -10.21 -9.05
C ARG A 65 -4.79 -10.47 -7.66
N HIS A 66 -3.51 -10.78 -7.61
CA HIS A 66 -2.79 -10.87 -6.36
C HIS A 66 -2.45 -9.46 -5.88
N VAL A 67 -2.87 -9.13 -4.67
CA VAL A 67 -2.74 -7.77 -4.11
C VAL A 67 -1.78 -7.79 -2.95
N VAL A 68 -0.77 -6.92 -3.03
CA VAL A 68 0.15 -6.66 -1.93
C VAL A 68 -0.13 -5.28 -1.36
N LEU A 69 -0.32 -5.21 -0.05
CA LEU A 69 -0.62 -3.99 0.68
C LEU A 69 0.62 -3.51 1.44
N TYR A 70 0.99 -2.27 1.23
CA TYR A 70 2.10 -1.62 1.94
C TYR A 70 1.59 -0.50 2.82
N ASP A 71 1.92 -0.60 4.11
CA ASP A 71 1.75 0.50 5.06
C ASP A 71 2.78 1.60 4.72
N THR A 72 2.32 2.83 4.58
CA THR A 72 3.19 3.98 4.31
C THR A 72 3.86 4.55 5.56
N ARG A 73 3.66 3.94 6.73
CA ARG A 73 4.36 4.34 7.97
C ARG A 73 5.81 3.89 7.97
N TYR A 74 6.66 4.72 8.59
CA TYR A 74 8.05 4.36 8.78
C TYR A 74 8.19 3.15 9.70
N SER A 75 8.86 2.11 9.19
CA SER A 75 9.17 0.92 9.98
C SER A 75 10.52 1.12 10.69
N SER A 76 10.51 1.12 12.02
CA SER A 76 11.75 1.13 12.82
C SER A 76 12.58 -0.13 12.57
N VAL A 77 11.92 -1.27 12.27
CA VAL A 77 12.60 -2.53 11.95
C VAL A 77 13.45 -2.41 10.69
N ALA A 78 12.96 -1.69 9.67
CA ALA A 78 13.72 -1.42 8.45
C ALA A 78 15.01 -0.66 8.71
N THR A 79 15.02 0.22 9.72
CA THR A 79 16.18 1.04 10.08
C THR A 79 17.16 0.29 10.97
N ILE A 80 16.66 -0.44 11.99
CA ILE A 80 17.53 -1.08 13.01
C ILE A 80 18.07 -2.42 12.48
N VAL A 81 17.24 -3.24 11.84
CA VAL A 81 17.61 -4.57 11.34
C VAL A 81 17.11 -4.75 9.90
N PRO A 82 17.73 -4.06 8.92
CA PRO A 82 17.31 -4.13 7.51
C PRO A 82 17.15 -5.55 6.95
N PRO A 83 18.03 -6.54 7.26
CA PRO A 83 17.85 -7.90 6.73
C PRO A 83 16.54 -8.56 7.17
N ILE A 84 16.12 -8.39 8.42
CA ILE A 84 14.87 -8.97 8.91
C ILE A 84 13.66 -8.34 8.20
N TRP A 85 13.69 -7.02 8.03
CA TRP A 85 12.64 -6.29 7.35
C TRP A 85 12.53 -6.71 5.86
N LEU A 86 13.65 -6.86 5.15
CA LEU A 86 13.68 -7.34 3.77
C LEU A 86 13.14 -8.78 3.65
N MET A 87 13.44 -9.64 4.62
CA MET A 87 12.92 -11.01 4.67
C MET A 87 11.40 -11.03 4.86
N GLN A 88 10.86 -10.16 5.72
CA GLN A 88 9.42 -10.03 5.95
C GLN A 88 8.68 -9.59 4.67
N HIS A 89 9.30 -8.75 3.85
CA HIS A 89 8.76 -8.28 2.58
C HIS A 89 9.15 -9.16 1.38
N ARG A 90 9.78 -10.34 1.61
CA ARG A 90 10.22 -11.28 0.57
C ARG A 90 11.12 -10.65 -0.52
N ALA A 91 11.80 -9.57 -0.18
CA ALA A 91 12.72 -8.87 -1.06
C ALA A 91 14.10 -9.56 -1.05
N TRP A 92 14.21 -10.69 -1.75
CA TRP A 92 15.35 -11.60 -1.66
C TRP A 92 16.64 -11.03 -2.25
N GLU A 93 16.57 -10.34 -3.40
CA GLU A 93 17.75 -9.75 -4.04
C GLU A 93 18.38 -8.65 -3.17
N PRO A 94 17.63 -7.64 -2.67
CA PRO A 94 18.19 -6.68 -1.73
C PRO A 94 18.68 -7.31 -0.42
N LEU A 95 18.02 -8.37 0.06
CA LEU A 95 18.44 -9.11 1.24
C LEU A 95 19.83 -9.70 1.07
N VAL A 96 20.07 -10.43 -0.03
CA VAL A 96 21.37 -11.04 -0.35
C VAL A 96 22.45 -9.97 -0.46
N ALA A 97 22.15 -8.84 -1.12
CA ALA A 97 23.10 -7.75 -1.26
C ALA A 97 23.50 -7.14 0.10
N VAL A 98 22.55 -6.90 1.00
CA VAL A 98 22.83 -6.37 2.34
C VAL A 98 23.61 -7.38 3.19
N CYS A 99 23.24 -8.66 3.15
CA CYS A 99 23.96 -9.72 3.87
C CYS A 99 25.41 -9.87 3.35
N ALA A 100 25.62 -9.80 2.03
CA ALA A 100 26.96 -9.84 1.44
C ALA A 100 27.79 -8.61 1.88
N ALA A 101 27.21 -7.41 1.88
CA ALA A 101 27.87 -6.20 2.35
C ALA A 101 28.28 -6.31 3.83
N TYR A 102 27.44 -6.87 4.67
CA TYR A 102 27.74 -7.10 6.08
C TYR A 102 28.86 -8.15 6.26
N ALA A 103 28.78 -9.28 5.55
CA ALA A 103 29.77 -10.33 5.63
C ALA A 103 31.15 -9.85 5.18
N THR A 104 31.24 -9.15 4.05
CA THR A 104 32.50 -8.60 3.53
C THR A 104 33.07 -7.54 4.46
N SER A 105 32.26 -6.62 4.98
CA SER A 105 32.70 -5.59 5.92
C SER A 105 33.23 -6.18 7.21
N PHE A 106 32.58 -7.21 7.75
CA PHE A 106 32.99 -7.91 8.95
C PHE A 106 34.31 -8.69 8.74
N ALA A 107 34.47 -9.32 7.58
CA ALA A 107 35.72 -10.04 7.22
C ALA A 107 36.93 -9.12 7.12
N VAL A 108 36.73 -7.84 6.75
CA VAL A 108 37.84 -6.86 6.69
C VAL A 108 38.22 -6.38 8.10
N HIS A 109 37.26 -5.80 8.82
CA HIS A 109 37.48 -5.30 10.18
C HIS A 109 36.14 -4.94 10.85
N TRP A 110 36.04 -5.20 12.16
CA TRP A 110 34.82 -4.91 12.91
C TRP A 110 34.39 -3.42 12.86
N ALA A 111 35.36 -2.49 12.82
CA ALA A 111 35.05 -1.04 12.70
C ALA A 111 34.44 -0.71 11.33
N VAL A 112 34.86 -1.38 10.25
CA VAL A 112 34.29 -1.24 8.91
C VAL A 112 32.85 -1.77 8.92
N PHE A 113 32.60 -2.88 9.59
CA PHE A 113 31.25 -3.42 9.78
C PHE A 113 30.31 -2.42 10.48
N LEU A 114 30.77 -1.76 11.56
CA LEU A 114 29.97 -0.75 12.25
C LEU A 114 29.62 0.45 11.35
N ILE A 115 30.61 0.93 10.58
CA ILE A 115 30.38 2.05 9.64
C ILE A 115 29.39 1.62 8.56
N THR A 116 29.58 0.44 7.97
CA THR A 116 28.67 -0.10 6.96
C THR A 116 27.25 -0.26 7.51
N SER A 117 27.12 -0.78 8.73
CA SER A 117 25.82 -0.95 9.39
C SER A 117 25.11 0.39 9.60
N LEU A 118 25.84 1.41 10.02
CA LEU A 118 25.30 2.76 10.20
C LEU A 118 24.85 3.36 8.85
N LEU A 119 25.66 3.24 7.80
CA LEU A 119 25.32 3.72 6.46
C LEU A 119 24.10 3.04 5.91
N VAL A 120 24.01 1.71 6.05
CA VAL A 120 22.84 0.93 5.63
C VAL A 120 21.60 1.35 6.41
N ALA A 121 21.69 1.54 7.73
CA ALA A 121 20.57 2.01 8.56
C ALA A 121 20.06 3.39 8.10
N VAL A 122 20.94 4.35 7.86
CA VAL A 122 20.57 5.69 7.36
C VAL A 122 19.96 5.59 5.94
N TYR A 123 20.51 4.75 5.10
CA TYR A 123 20.00 4.52 3.75
C TYR A 123 18.57 3.95 3.79
N PHE A 124 18.33 2.89 4.57
CA PHE A 124 17.01 2.28 4.72
C PHE A 124 16.01 3.22 5.37
N HIS A 125 16.42 4.02 6.36
CA HIS A 125 15.56 5.03 6.94
C HIS A 125 14.98 6.00 5.89
N ARG A 126 15.78 6.35 4.87
CA ARG A 126 15.37 7.30 3.83
C ARG A 126 14.58 6.68 2.67
N ILE A 127 14.87 5.42 2.33
CA ILE A 127 14.41 4.86 1.06
C ILE A 127 13.46 3.67 1.19
N GLN A 128 13.15 3.20 2.41
CA GLN A 128 12.37 1.97 2.64
C GLN A 128 11.11 1.89 1.77
N PHE A 129 10.32 2.98 1.64
CA PHE A 129 9.11 2.98 0.79
C PHE A 129 9.42 2.87 -0.69
N ARG A 130 10.42 3.65 -1.15
CA ARG A 130 10.81 3.62 -2.57
C ARG A 130 11.38 2.26 -2.95
N LEU A 131 12.12 1.63 -2.04
CA LEU A 131 12.70 0.32 -2.27
C LEU A 131 11.61 -0.73 -2.47
N ILE A 132 10.66 -0.84 -1.55
CA ILE A 132 9.57 -1.82 -1.64
C ILE A 132 8.70 -1.55 -2.86
N ARG A 133 8.32 -0.30 -3.10
CA ARG A 133 7.52 0.06 -4.27
C ARG A 133 8.22 -0.30 -5.58
N ASN A 134 9.51 0.07 -5.72
CA ASN A 134 10.29 -0.27 -6.91
C ASN A 134 10.46 -1.78 -7.06
N TYR A 135 10.68 -2.50 -5.97
CA TYR A 135 10.78 -3.96 -5.98
C TYR A 135 9.47 -4.61 -6.45
N SER A 136 8.33 -4.13 -5.98
CA SER A 136 7.02 -4.64 -6.40
C SER A 136 6.72 -4.33 -7.87
N LEU A 137 7.08 -3.14 -8.35
CA LEU A 137 6.97 -2.81 -9.77
C LEU A 137 7.87 -3.70 -10.64
N PHE A 138 9.06 -4.05 -10.14
CA PHE A 138 9.96 -4.98 -10.82
C PHE A 138 9.39 -6.42 -10.86
N THR A 139 8.60 -6.84 -9.87
CA THR A 139 7.93 -8.15 -9.82
C THR A 139 6.55 -8.14 -10.50
N GLU A 140 6.36 -7.32 -11.52
CA GLU A 140 5.16 -7.24 -12.38
C GLU A 140 3.87 -6.83 -11.64
N HIS A 141 3.99 -6.23 -10.45
CA HIS A 141 2.87 -5.58 -9.80
C HIS A 141 2.71 -4.15 -10.31
N TYR A 142 1.50 -3.72 -10.54
CA TYR A 142 1.18 -2.34 -10.91
C TYR A 142 0.39 -1.65 -9.81
N PHE A 143 0.54 -0.36 -9.74
CA PHE A 143 -0.20 0.46 -8.80
C PHE A 143 -1.71 0.37 -9.12
N TRP A 144 -2.50 0.00 -8.12
CA TRP A 144 -3.93 -0.18 -8.27
C TRP A 144 -4.74 0.93 -7.59
N HIS A 145 -4.57 1.11 -6.26
CA HIS A 145 -5.19 2.21 -5.53
C HIS A 145 -4.48 2.48 -4.19
N VAL A 146 -4.89 3.59 -3.54
CA VAL A 146 -4.53 3.93 -2.16
C VAL A 146 -5.79 4.01 -1.34
N CYS A 147 -5.75 3.54 -0.11
CA CYS A 147 -6.82 3.75 0.87
C CYS A 147 -6.23 4.06 2.24
N ALA A 148 -6.93 4.86 3.03
CA ALA A 148 -6.64 5.04 4.44
C ALA A 148 -7.45 4.03 5.25
N ALA A 149 -6.78 3.28 6.10
CA ALA A 149 -7.40 2.28 6.96
C ALA A 149 -6.77 2.28 8.35
N ARG A 150 -7.46 1.75 9.33
CA ARG A 150 -6.97 1.63 10.71
C ARG A 150 -6.08 0.41 10.90
N SER A 151 -6.23 -0.58 10.00
CA SER A 151 -5.48 -1.84 10.02
C SER A 151 -5.35 -2.44 8.62
N THR A 152 -4.39 -3.35 8.45
CA THR A 152 -4.24 -4.13 7.22
C THR A 152 -5.51 -4.94 6.89
N ALA A 153 -6.22 -5.46 7.89
CA ALA A 153 -7.48 -6.17 7.69
C ALA A 153 -8.55 -5.28 7.08
N GLU A 154 -8.70 -4.04 7.57
CA GLU A 154 -9.65 -3.07 7.02
C GLU A 154 -9.27 -2.66 5.58
N ALA A 155 -7.98 -2.44 5.30
CA ALA A 155 -7.50 -2.20 3.95
C ALA A 155 -7.81 -3.37 3.00
N GLN A 156 -7.67 -4.62 3.45
CA GLN A 156 -8.05 -5.80 2.67
C GLN A 156 -9.55 -5.89 2.42
N ILE A 157 -10.39 -5.47 3.37
CA ILE A 157 -11.85 -5.40 3.18
C ILE A 157 -12.18 -4.40 2.07
N ILE A 158 -11.58 -3.21 2.09
CA ILE A 158 -11.76 -2.18 1.06
C ILE A 158 -11.33 -2.74 -0.32
N CYS A 159 -10.16 -3.37 -0.41
CA CYS A 159 -9.70 -4.01 -1.64
C CYS A 159 -10.69 -5.06 -2.16
N ARG A 160 -11.25 -5.87 -1.25
CA ARG A 160 -12.21 -6.93 -1.59
C ARG A 160 -13.56 -6.36 -2.02
N GLN A 161 -13.98 -5.22 -1.49
CA GLN A 161 -15.17 -4.50 -1.95
C GLN A 161 -14.97 -3.93 -3.36
N LEU A 162 -13.76 -3.44 -3.68
CA LEU A 162 -13.42 -2.94 -5.02
C LEU A 162 -13.24 -4.06 -6.05
N ASP A 163 -12.66 -5.19 -5.66
CA ASP A 163 -12.52 -6.39 -6.48
C ASP A 163 -12.71 -7.66 -5.63
N PRO A 164 -13.91 -8.27 -5.67
CA PRO A 164 -14.21 -9.47 -4.87
C PRO A 164 -13.32 -10.69 -5.17
N LYS A 165 -12.66 -10.71 -6.33
CA LYS A 165 -11.74 -11.79 -6.74
C LYS A 165 -10.30 -11.56 -6.33
N CYS A 166 -9.95 -10.41 -5.73
CA CYS A 166 -8.57 -10.14 -5.33
C CYS A 166 -8.09 -11.13 -4.26
N ASN A 167 -6.84 -11.54 -4.35
CA ASN A 167 -6.19 -12.47 -3.42
C ASN A 167 -5.04 -11.78 -2.69
N PHE A 168 -4.71 -12.25 -1.49
CA PHE A 168 -3.65 -11.70 -0.63
C PHE A 168 -2.70 -12.81 -0.17
N ASP A 169 -1.41 -12.52 -0.04
CA ASP A 169 -0.43 -13.45 0.55
C ASP A 169 -0.81 -13.86 1.97
N TYR A 170 -1.21 -12.88 2.78
CA TYR A 170 -1.70 -13.05 4.14
C TYR A 170 -3.09 -12.47 4.22
N SER A 171 -4.10 -13.30 4.01
CA SER A 171 -5.49 -12.87 4.04
C SER A 171 -6.01 -12.80 5.48
N HIS A 172 -6.44 -11.62 5.90
CA HIS A 172 -7.23 -11.39 7.12
C HIS A 172 -8.74 -11.39 6.82
N VAL A 173 -9.10 -11.49 5.56
CA VAL A 173 -10.48 -11.59 5.05
C VAL A 173 -10.71 -12.98 4.48
N GLY A 174 -11.95 -13.38 4.30
CA GLY A 174 -12.30 -14.69 3.73
C GLY A 174 -11.66 -14.96 2.36
N PRO A 175 -11.84 -16.16 1.81
CA PRO A 175 -11.33 -16.50 0.47
C PRO A 175 -11.94 -15.59 -0.61
N PRO A 176 -11.28 -15.43 -1.78
CA PRO A 176 -11.83 -14.67 -2.89
C PRO A 176 -13.12 -15.33 -3.42
N ASP A 177 -14.06 -14.50 -3.85
CA ASP A 177 -15.29 -14.99 -4.49
C ASP A 177 -15.05 -15.27 -5.96
N ASN A 178 -14.70 -16.50 -6.28
CA ASN A 178 -14.42 -16.95 -7.64
C ASN A 178 -15.70 -17.25 -8.45
N ASN A 179 -16.87 -17.23 -7.81
CA ASN A 179 -18.14 -17.57 -8.46
C ASN A 179 -18.80 -16.37 -9.18
N LEU A 180 -18.30 -15.16 -8.96
CA LEU A 180 -18.79 -13.98 -9.65
C LEU A 180 -18.37 -14.04 -11.12
N THR A 181 -19.33 -14.21 -12.03
CA THR A 181 -19.13 -14.07 -13.47
C THR A 181 -18.71 -12.62 -13.75
N GLU A 182 -17.66 -12.42 -14.55
CA GLU A 182 -17.29 -11.06 -14.96
C GLU A 182 -18.46 -10.44 -15.74
N PRO A 183 -18.85 -9.20 -15.43
CA PRO A 183 -19.76 -8.48 -16.32
C PRO A 183 -19.10 -8.41 -17.71
N GLU A 184 -19.84 -8.85 -18.75
CA GLU A 184 -19.37 -8.73 -20.11
C GLU A 184 -18.89 -7.30 -20.39
N PRO A 185 -17.72 -7.14 -21.04
CA PRO A 185 -17.22 -5.81 -21.36
C PRO A 185 -18.27 -5.09 -22.22
N THR A 186 -18.81 -4.00 -21.68
CA THR A 186 -19.76 -3.16 -22.41
C THR A 186 -19.11 -2.74 -23.74
N PRO A 187 -19.71 -3.00 -24.90
CA PRO A 187 -19.14 -2.63 -26.18
C PRO A 187 -18.95 -1.11 -26.20
N GLN A 188 -17.69 -0.68 -26.36
CA GLN A 188 -17.38 0.75 -26.50
C GLN A 188 -18.08 1.25 -27.77
N PRO A 189 -18.85 2.34 -27.70
CA PRO A 189 -19.39 2.96 -28.90
C PRO A 189 -18.23 3.42 -29.78
N GLY A 190 -18.17 2.89 -31.03
CA GLY A 190 -17.21 3.23 -32.06
C GLY A 190 -17.38 4.66 -32.59
#